data_764e92003328304af10f4dae8a6e70f8
#
_entry.id   764e92003328304af10f4dae8a6e70f8
#
_cell.length_a   1.000
_cell.length_b   1.000
_cell.length_c   1.000
_cell.angle_alpha   90.00
_cell.angle_beta   90.00
_cell.angle_gamma   90.00
#
_symmetry.space_group_name_H-M   'P 1'
#
loop_
_entity.id
_entity.type
_entity.pdbx_description
1 polymer ?
#
loop_
_entity_poly.entity_id
_entity_poly.type
_entity_poly.pdbx_seq_one_letter_code
_entity_poly.pdbx_strand_id
1 'polypeptide(L)'
;MSVMTRRSLAAIVASGICVASASADVVVGWTIPTAFPSGAGNVPTGTFYTVGAGDQGAATVGTSLSSTHQLASSGSNATSYTTPAGNGSLYAFSSNVWKAGDYYQASLSGTGYTGMSFTWDQTRSTTGPATWTLIMSVDGGSNWTTLLASYAPIVNSAAPAGAGTWSTTTYNAAYTSTISLGAAADNAASIIIRMQATVDPVNGSGAYQAGGTARIDNVFINGTAVPAPGAIALLGVAGLAGLRRRR
;
A
#
# COMPACT_ATOMS: atom_id res chain seq x y z
N MET A 1 -61.64 -52.58 7.86
CA MET A 1 -61.41 -51.12 7.72
C MET A 1 -60.04 -50.87 8.24
N SER A 2 -59.08 -50.66 7.30
CA SER A 2 -57.64 -50.38 7.62
C SER A 2 -57.38 -48.91 7.33
N VAL A 3 -57.00 -48.18 8.35
CA VAL A 3 -56.66 -46.76 8.24
C VAL A 3 -55.16 -46.63 7.92
N MET A 4 -54.83 -46.21 6.69
CA MET A 4 -53.50 -45.92 6.27
C MET A 4 -53.09 -44.51 6.73
N THR A 5 -52.23 -44.43 7.70
CA THR A 5 -51.61 -43.16 8.17
C THR A 5 -50.47 -42.75 7.20
N ARG A 6 -50.70 -41.70 6.44
CA ARG A 6 -49.63 -41.06 5.61
C ARG A 6 -48.69 -40.26 6.50
N ARG A 7 -47.44 -40.69 6.63
CA ARG A 7 -46.35 -39.90 7.23
C ARG A 7 -45.76 -38.98 6.17
N SER A 8 -45.98 -37.69 6.33
CA SER A 8 -45.32 -36.66 5.51
C SER A 8 -43.87 -36.50 5.99
N LEU A 9 -42.93 -36.88 5.14
CA LEU A 9 -41.49 -36.61 5.35
C LEU A 9 -41.23 -35.18 4.91
N ALA A 10 -40.98 -34.27 5.85
CA ALA A 10 -40.51 -32.93 5.57
C ALA A 10 -38.98 -33.01 5.31
N ALA A 11 -38.56 -32.85 4.06
CA ALA A 11 -37.16 -32.74 3.70
C ALA A 11 -36.68 -31.33 4.02
N ILE A 12 -35.85 -31.19 5.03
CA ILE A 12 -35.10 -29.95 5.33
C ILE A 12 -33.97 -29.88 4.33
N VAL A 13 -34.10 -29.00 3.34
CA VAL A 13 -32.99 -28.64 2.44
C VAL A 13 -32.13 -27.63 3.17
N ALA A 14 -31.03 -28.07 3.77
CA ALA A 14 -29.99 -27.20 4.25
C ALA A 14 -29.28 -26.58 3.04
N SER A 15 -29.61 -25.33 2.71
CA SER A 15 -28.87 -24.53 1.73
C SER A 15 -27.54 -24.12 2.37
N GLY A 16 -26.50 -24.91 2.08
CA GLY A 16 -25.13 -24.52 2.44
C GLY A 16 -24.75 -23.21 1.71
N ILE A 17 -24.65 -22.13 2.46
CA ILE A 17 -24.06 -20.90 1.97
C ILE A 17 -22.54 -21.18 1.89
N CYS A 18 -22.01 -21.45 0.69
CA CYS A 18 -20.58 -21.41 0.47
C CYS A 18 -20.13 -19.95 0.64
N VAL A 19 -19.61 -19.63 1.81
CA VAL A 19 -18.83 -18.41 2.01
C VAL A 19 -17.49 -18.67 1.33
N ALA A 20 -17.31 -18.14 0.13
CA ALA A 20 -16.01 -18.10 -0.48
C ALA A 20 -15.11 -17.29 0.45
N SER A 21 -14.01 -17.88 0.91
CA SER A 21 -12.97 -17.15 1.63
C SER A 21 -12.42 -16.11 0.66
N ALA A 22 -12.74 -14.85 0.88
CA ALA A 22 -12.12 -13.77 0.11
C ALA A 22 -10.64 -13.70 0.52
N SER A 23 -9.76 -13.90 -0.43
CA SER A 23 -8.33 -13.66 -0.31
C SER A 23 -8.09 -12.15 -0.33
N ALA A 24 -7.06 -11.68 0.36
CA ALA A 24 -6.61 -10.30 0.18
C ALA A 24 -5.91 -10.20 -1.18
N ASP A 25 -6.41 -9.31 -2.02
CA ASP A 25 -5.89 -9.04 -3.35
C ASP A 25 -5.09 -7.74 -3.35
N VAL A 26 -4.15 -7.58 -4.28
CA VAL A 26 -3.47 -6.30 -4.49
C VAL A 26 -4.47 -5.31 -5.08
N VAL A 27 -4.84 -4.30 -4.31
CA VAL A 27 -5.71 -3.18 -4.76
C VAL A 27 -4.92 -2.29 -5.70
N VAL A 28 -3.68 -1.96 -5.33
CA VAL A 28 -2.74 -1.17 -6.12
C VAL A 28 -1.32 -1.44 -5.66
N GLY A 29 -0.38 -1.38 -6.60
CA GLY A 29 1.05 -1.52 -6.31
C GLY A 29 1.89 -0.53 -7.12
N TRP A 30 2.96 -0.03 -6.52
CA TRP A 30 3.98 0.77 -7.16
C TRP A 30 5.32 0.09 -6.99
N THR A 31 5.78 -0.53 -8.05
CA THR A 31 7.16 -0.92 -8.24
C THR A 31 7.81 0.10 -9.16
N ILE A 32 9.09 0.32 -9.07
CA ILE A 32 9.78 1.30 -9.88
C ILE A 32 10.40 0.59 -11.11
N PRO A 33 9.63 0.41 -12.21
CA PRO A 33 10.04 -0.44 -13.32
C PRO A 33 11.06 0.22 -14.24
N THR A 34 11.15 1.57 -14.20
CA THR A 34 12.00 2.36 -15.08
C THR A 34 12.78 3.40 -14.29
N ALA A 35 13.97 3.73 -14.77
CA ALA A 35 14.75 4.83 -14.20
C ALA A 35 14.06 6.18 -14.47
N PHE A 36 14.02 7.04 -13.46
CA PHE A 36 13.66 8.44 -13.66
C PHE A 36 14.86 9.22 -14.19
N PRO A 37 14.65 10.33 -14.91
CA PRO A 37 15.70 11.29 -15.14
C PRO A 37 16.24 11.77 -13.78
N SER A 38 17.53 11.56 -13.52
CA SER A 38 18.18 12.06 -12.32
C SER A 38 18.50 13.54 -12.45
N GLY A 39 18.55 14.24 -11.33
CA GLY A 39 18.96 15.63 -11.26
C GLY A 39 18.12 16.49 -10.33
N ALA A 40 18.65 17.68 -10.03
CA ALA A 40 17.95 18.65 -9.20
C ALA A 40 16.70 19.16 -9.92
N GLY A 41 15.58 19.21 -9.20
CA GLY A 41 14.30 19.69 -9.71
C GLY A 41 13.56 18.75 -10.64
N ASN A 42 14.11 17.58 -10.96
CA ASN A 42 13.35 16.54 -11.68
C ASN A 42 12.33 15.90 -10.75
N VAL A 43 11.08 16.26 -10.92
CA VAL A 43 9.97 15.67 -10.18
C VAL A 43 9.41 14.52 -10.99
N PRO A 44 9.30 13.29 -10.42
CA PRO A 44 8.65 12.20 -11.12
C PRO A 44 7.22 12.59 -11.44
N THR A 45 6.83 12.47 -12.71
CA THR A 45 5.47 12.66 -13.15
C THR A 45 4.88 11.33 -13.57
N GLY A 46 3.62 11.10 -13.22
CA GLY A 46 2.90 9.89 -13.61
C GLY A 46 2.77 8.86 -12.49
N THR A 47 2.20 7.74 -12.85
CA THR A 47 1.97 6.59 -11.96
C THR A 47 3.03 5.53 -12.23
N PHE A 48 3.74 5.11 -11.19
CA PHE A 48 4.80 4.12 -11.29
C PHE A 48 4.31 2.83 -10.65
N TYR A 49 3.73 1.95 -11.45
CA TYR A 49 3.31 0.64 -10.96
C TYR A 49 3.47 -0.42 -12.04
N THR A 50 3.69 -1.62 -11.61
CA THR A 50 3.53 -2.82 -12.41
C THR A 50 2.51 -3.70 -11.70
N VAL A 51 1.49 -4.15 -12.42
CA VAL A 51 0.58 -5.17 -11.91
C VAL A 51 1.20 -6.51 -12.30
N GLY A 52 1.52 -7.34 -11.32
CA GLY A 52 2.09 -8.67 -11.53
C GLY A 52 1.05 -9.70 -11.94
N ALA A 53 1.49 -10.88 -12.38
CA ALA A 53 0.61 -12.01 -12.63
C ALA A 53 -0.03 -12.48 -11.31
N GLY A 54 -1.33 -12.24 -11.14
CA GLY A 54 -2.09 -12.50 -9.91
C GLY A 54 -2.56 -11.26 -9.16
N ASP A 55 -2.06 -10.09 -9.53
CA ASP A 55 -2.54 -8.82 -8.98
C ASP A 55 -3.93 -8.50 -9.53
N GLN A 56 -4.86 -8.22 -8.64
CA GLN A 56 -6.27 -7.97 -8.96
C GLN A 56 -6.59 -6.49 -9.13
N GLY A 57 -5.68 -5.64 -9.31
CA GLY A 57 -5.96 -4.23 -9.41
C GLY A 57 -5.16 -3.58 -10.52
N ALA A 58 -5.78 -3.33 -11.66
CA ALA A 58 -5.29 -2.24 -12.47
C ALA A 58 -5.30 -0.98 -11.61
N ALA A 59 -4.21 -0.21 -11.57
CA ALA A 59 -4.25 1.12 -10.99
C ALA A 59 -5.44 1.85 -11.57
N THR A 60 -6.36 2.22 -10.72
CA THR A 60 -7.53 2.98 -11.11
C THR A 60 -7.14 4.43 -11.36
N VAL A 61 -7.93 5.14 -12.15
CA VAL A 61 -7.79 6.59 -12.31
C VAL A 61 -7.74 7.23 -10.93
N GLY A 62 -6.70 8.03 -10.66
CA GLY A 62 -6.51 8.69 -9.37
C GLY A 62 -5.54 8.02 -8.41
N THR A 63 -4.88 6.93 -8.81
CA THR A 63 -3.76 6.39 -8.00
C THR A 63 -2.45 7.11 -8.34
N SER A 64 -1.68 7.46 -7.32
CA SER A 64 -0.37 8.09 -7.53
C SER A 64 0.62 7.80 -6.41
N LEU A 65 1.90 7.79 -6.76
CA LEU A 65 3.01 7.82 -5.82
C LEU A 65 3.76 9.12 -6.03
N SER A 66 3.98 9.90 -4.98
CA SER A 66 4.60 11.22 -5.07
C SER A 66 5.41 11.58 -3.82
N SER A 67 6.07 12.73 -3.84
CA SER A 67 6.72 13.33 -2.68
C SER A 67 6.59 14.85 -2.70
N THR A 68 6.84 15.51 -1.57
CA THR A 68 6.67 16.97 -1.44
C THR A 68 7.94 17.77 -1.30
N HIS A 69 9.08 17.16 -1.05
CA HIS A 69 10.33 17.89 -0.81
C HIS A 69 10.94 18.40 -2.10
N GLN A 70 10.32 19.39 -2.67
CA GLN A 70 10.73 20.02 -3.93
C GLN A 70 11.90 21.01 -3.76
N LEU A 71 11.95 21.67 -2.60
CA LEU A 71 12.95 22.66 -2.30
C LEU A 71 13.49 22.44 -0.88
N ALA A 72 14.79 22.56 -0.70
CA ALA A 72 15.37 22.59 0.64
C ALA A 72 14.88 23.82 1.38
N SER A 73 14.28 23.63 2.54
CA SER A 73 13.94 24.72 3.44
C SER A 73 15.20 25.48 3.97
N SER A 74 16.37 24.90 3.78
CA SER A 74 17.68 25.50 4.11
C SER A 74 18.29 26.36 3.03
N GLY A 75 17.57 26.65 1.94
CA GLY A 75 18.08 27.55 0.90
C GLY A 75 18.08 26.97 -0.52
N SER A 76 19.11 27.15 -1.28
CA SER A 76 19.17 27.20 -2.72
C SER A 76 19.17 25.87 -3.48
N ASN A 77 19.10 24.70 -2.82
CA ASN A 77 19.25 23.44 -3.52
C ASN A 77 17.90 22.74 -3.73
N ALA A 78 17.56 22.53 -4.98
CA ALA A 78 16.41 21.71 -5.34
C ALA A 78 16.66 20.23 -4.98
N THR A 79 15.61 19.54 -4.58
CA THR A 79 15.61 18.08 -4.36
C THR A 79 16.07 17.36 -5.62
N SER A 80 16.96 16.40 -5.47
CA SER A 80 17.34 15.47 -6.52
C SER A 80 16.61 14.15 -6.32
N TYR A 81 15.93 13.71 -7.38
CA TYR A 81 15.33 12.37 -7.46
C TYR A 81 16.26 11.44 -8.22
N THR A 82 16.39 10.22 -7.74
CA THR A 82 17.21 9.18 -8.38
C THR A 82 16.52 7.83 -8.29
N THR A 83 16.94 6.89 -9.12
CA THR A 83 16.48 5.51 -9.13
C THR A 83 17.65 4.55 -8.87
N PRO A 84 18.15 4.51 -7.63
CA PRO A 84 19.18 3.54 -7.25
C PRO A 84 18.57 2.13 -7.16
N ALA A 85 19.40 1.15 -6.80
CA ALA A 85 18.98 -0.22 -6.54
C ALA A 85 17.72 -0.28 -5.66
N GLY A 86 16.77 -1.12 -6.06
CA GLY A 86 15.59 -1.47 -5.27
C GLY A 86 15.83 -2.63 -4.31
N ASN A 87 14.81 -3.05 -3.59
CA ASN A 87 14.84 -4.21 -2.71
C ASN A 87 14.38 -5.47 -3.47
N GLY A 88 15.31 -6.15 -4.13
CA GLY A 88 15.01 -7.25 -5.05
C GLY A 88 14.47 -6.81 -6.41
N SER A 89 14.55 -5.51 -6.72
CA SER A 89 14.13 -4.90 -7.98
C SER A 89 15.22 -4.01 -8.56
N LEU A 90 15.12 -3.66 -9.86
CA LEU A 90 16.14 -2.87 -10.52
C LEU A 90 16.27 -1.46 -9.92
N TYR A 91 15.14 -0.87 -9.53
CA TYR A 91 15.10 0.52 -9.12
C TYR A 91 14.27 0.72 -7.85
N ALA A 92 14.65 1.72 -7.07
CA ALA A 92 13.87 2.30 -5.98
C ALA A 92 13.63 3.78 -6.27
N PHE A 93 12.58 4.35 -5.68
CA PHE A 93 12.38 5.79 -5.69
C PHE A 93 13.15 6.42 -4.55
N SER A 94 14.13 7.27 -4.87
CA SER A 94 15.02 7.90 -3.91
C SER A 94 15.06 9.40 -4.08
N SER A 95 15.23 10.12 -2.98
CA SER A 95 15.41 11.55 -2.96
C SER A 95 16.30 12.01 -1.80
N ASN A 96 16.82 13.22 -1.91
CA ASN A 96 17.66 13.88 -0.91
C ASN A 96 17.08 15.26 -0.51
N VAL A 97 17.85 16.06 0.20
CA VAL A 97 17.48 17.41 0.65
C VAL A 97 16.22 17.41 1.53
N TRP A 98 16.05 16.37 2.32
CA TRP A 98 14.93 16.19 3.24
C TRP A 98 14.89 17.26 4.32
N LYS A 99 13.68 17.58 4.76
CA LYS A 99 13.39 18.33 5.98
C LYS A 99 12.29 17.62 6.78
N ALA A 100 12.27 17.87 8.07
CA ALA A 100 11.14 17.46 8.91
C ALA A 100 9.83 18.01 8.33
N GLY A 101 8.84 17.13 8.16
CA GLY A 101 7.58 17.45 7.50
C GLY A 101 7.50 17.02 6.03
N ASP A 102 8.60 16.79 5.36
CA ASP A 102 8.62 16.23 4.00
C ASP A 102 8.16 14.77 4.00
N TYR A 103 7.56 14.32 2.91
CA TYR A 103 6.97 12.98 2.85
C TYR A 103 7.04 12.33 1.47
N TYR A 104 6.96 11.01 1.46
CA TYR A 104 6.43 10.22 0.34
C TYR A 104 4.93 10.02 0.55
N GLN A 105 4.17 10.04 -0.53
CA GLN A 105 2.72 9.91 -0.51
C GLN A 105 2.23 8.89 -1.51
N ALA A 106 1.34 8.02 -1.06
CA ALA A 106 0.52 7.17 -1.91
C ALA A 106 -0.93 7.66 -1.87
N SER A 107 -1.57 7.76 -3.04
CA SER A 107 -2.96 8.21 -3.18
C SER A 107 -3.73 7.22 -4.04
N LEU A 108 -4.91 6.79 -3.58
CA LEU A 108 -5.74 5.79 -4.26
C LEU A 108 -7.21 5.91 -3.89
N SER A 109 -8.05 5.15 -4.60
CA SER A 109 -9.43 4.86 -4.19
C SER A 109 -9.50 3.47 -3.54
N GLY A 110 -10.14 3.38 -2.39
CA GLY A 110 -10.48 2.13 -1.70
C GLY A 110 -11.88 1.60 -2.01
N THR A 111 -12.59 2.24 -2.96
CA THR A 111 -13.96 1.84 -3.30
C THR A 111 -14.04 0.37 -3.72
N GLY A 112 -14.94 -0.38 -3.10
CA GLY A 112 -15.13 -1.80 -3.37
C GLY A 112 -14.18 -2.73 -2.60
N TYR A 113 -13.39 -2.20 -1.66
CA TYR A 113 -12.47 -2.99 -0.84
C TYR A 113 -12.65 -2.73 0.65
N THR A 114 -12.35 -3.75 1.45
CA THR A 114 -12.35 -3.70 2.92
C THR A 114 -11.13 -4.44 3.47
N GLY A 115 -10.86 -4.26 4.77
CA GLY A 115 -9.75 -4.92 5.45
C GLY A 115 -8.40 -4.59 4.84
N MET A 116 -8.21 -3.35 4.39
CA MET A 116 -7.03 -2.95 3.66
C MET A 116 -5.79 -2.85 4.54
N SER A 117 -4.64 -3.19 3.94
CA SER A 117 -3.30 -3.04 4.52
C SER A 117 -2.37 -2.30 3.56
N PHE A 118 -1.44 -1.57 4.13
CA PHE A 118 -0.36 -0.87 3.42
C PHE A 118 0.95 -1.57 3.70
N THR A 119 1.67 -1.93 2.63
CA THR A 119 2.99 -2.55 2.68
C THR A 119 3.96 -1.69 1.89
N TRP A 120 5.15 -1.46 2.41
CA TRP A 120 6.20 -0.73 1.71
C TRP A 120 7.58 -1.18 2.15
N ASP A 121 8.53 -1.09 1.25
CA ASP A 121 9.94 -1.21 1.55
C ASP A 121 10.55 0.17 1.72
N GLN A 122 11.35 0.36 2.77
CA GLN A 122 12.02 1.63 3.01
C GLN A 122 13.42 1.43 3.59
N THR A 123 14.34 2.22 3.06
CA THR A 123 15.69 2.35 3.60
C THR A 123 16.17 3.79 3.56
N ARG A 124 17.26 4.08 4.23
CA ARG A 124 17.91 5.39 4.24
C ARG A 124 19.43 5.27 4.17
N SER A 125 20.09 6.34 3.76
CA SER A 125 21.53 6.48 3.98
C SER A 125 21.84 6.71 5.47
N THR A 126 23.08 6.58 5.86
CA THR A 126 23.51 6.83 7.25
C THR A 126 23.07 8.20 7.77
N THR A 127 23.09 9.21 6.91
CA THR A 127 22.70 10.59 7.23
C THR A 127 21.26 10.93 6.80
N GLY A 128 20.51 10.01 6.22
CA GLY A 128 19.10 10.23 5.86
C GLY A 128 18.19 10.40 7.09
N PRO A 129 16.95 10.90 6.91
CA PRO A 129 16.03 11.12 8.02
C PRO A 129 15.85 9.83 8.84
N ALA A 130 16.17 9.92 10.13
CA ALA A 130 16.23 8.74 11.00
C ALA A 130 14.86 8.29 11.52
N THR A 131 13.91 9.23 11.64
CA THR A 131 12.61 8.96 12.27
C THR A 131 11.48 9.47 11.38
N TRP A 132 10.45 8.67 11.28
CA TRP A 132 9.30 8.88 10.41
C TRP A 132 8.00 8.62 11.15
N THR A 133 6.90 9.16 10.66
CA THR A 133 5.53 8.82 11.03
C THR A 133 4.76 8.35 9.81
N LEU A 134 3.73 7.53 10.03
CA LEU A 134 2.78 7.16 8.99
C LEU A 134 1.42 7.74 9.33
N ILE A 135 0.87 8.54 8.42
CA ILE A 135 -0.43 9.17 8.58
C ILE A 135 -1.32 8.89 7.37
N MET A 136 -2.62 8.86 7.58
CA MET A 136 -3.62 8.60 6.55
C MET A 136 -4.74 9.64 6.60
N SER A 137 -5.24 10.02 5.45
CA SER A 137 -6.46 10.78 5.26
C SER A 137 -7.42 10.01 4.36
N VAL A 138 -8.72 10.08 4.67
CA VAL A 138 -9.80 9.51 3.83
C VAL A 138 -10.76 10.59 3.31
N ASP A 139 -10.43 11.84 3.49
CA ASP A 139 -11.24 13.03 3.13
C ASP A 139 -10.47 14.04 2.26
N GLY A 140 -9.55 13.54 1.43
CA GLY A 140 -8.79 14.37 0.51
C GLY A 140 -7.69 15.20 1.16
N GLY A 141 -7.25 14.85 2.36
CA GLY A 141 -6.17 15.55 3.08
C GLY A 141 -6.67 16.61 4.07
N SER A 142 -7.98 16.68 4.29
CA SER A 142 -8.56 17.66 5.24
C SER A 142 -8.30 17.28 6.70
N ASN A 143 -8.40 15.99 7.01
CA ASN A 143 -8.08 15.45 8.34
C ASN A 143 -7.11 14.26 8.21
N TRP A 144 -6.26 14.10 9.21
CA TRP A 144 -5.23 13.06 9.24
C TRP A 144 -5.33 12.19 10.48
N THR A 145 -5.24 10.89 10.28
CA THR A 145 -5.15 9.89 11.34
C THR A 145 -3.74 9.33 11.37
N THR A 146 -3.13 9.27 12.54
CA THR A 146 -1.82 8.63 12.71
C THR A 146 -2.00 7.12 12.76
N LEU A 147 -1.43 6.41 11.78
CA LEU A 147 -1.39 4.96 11.74
C LEU A 147 -0.19 4.41 12.52
N LEU A 148 0.95 5.10 12.44
CA LEU A 148 2.18 4.73 13.13
C LEU A 148 2.86 6.01 13.62
N ALA A 149 2.91 6.22 14.93
CA ALA A 149 3.40 7.46 15.53
C ALA A 149 4.90 7.69 15.28
N SER A 150 5.69 6.62 15.23
CA SER A 150 7.12 6.69 14.96
C SER A 150 7.64 5.36 14.43
N TYR A 151 8.51 5.43 13.43
CA TYR A 151 9.33 4.30 12.98
C TYR A 151 10.66 4.79 12.40
N ALA A 152 11.64 3.88 12.32
CA ALA A 152 12.99 4.19 11.84
C ALA A 152 13.36 3.24 10.69
N PRO A 153 13.48 3.73 9.45
CA PRO A 153 13.98 2.92 8.35
C PRO A 153 15.40 2.44 8.60
N ILE A 154 15.68 1.20 8.26
CA ILE A 154 17.02 0.61 8.38
C ILE A 154 17.98 1.32 7.41
N VAL A 155 19.20 1.57 7.87
CA VAL A 155 20.27 2.11 7.02
C VAL A 155 20.67 1.08 5.97
N ASN A 156 20.77 1.47 4.71
CA ASN A 156 21.04 0.56 3.58
C ASN A 156 22.36 -0.22 3.66
N SER A 157 23.34 0.30 4.41
CA SER A 157 24.65 -0.32 4.62
C SER A 157 24.76 -1.10 5.95
N ALA A 158 23.71 -1.11 6.77
CA ALA A 158 23.72 -1.69 8.11
C ALA A 158 22.47 -2.58 8.32
N ALA A 159 22.29 -3.56 7.45
CA ALA A 159 21.25 -4.56 7.63
C ALA A 159 21.44 -5.28 8.98
N PRO A 160 20.35 -5.66 9.68
CA PRO A 160 20.45 -6.46 10.89
C PRO A 160 21.26 -7.74 10.65
N ALA A 161 21.96 -8.20 11.66
CA ALA A 161 22.78 -9.41 11.57
C ALA A 161 21.95 -10.59 11.02
N GLY A 162 22.41 -11.19 9.92
CA GLY A 162 21.73 -12.28 9.24
C GLY A 162 20.70 -11.85 8.17
N ALA A 163 20.37 -10.57 8.07
CA ALA A 163 19.58 -10.03 6.97
C ALA A 163 20.50 -9.59 5.84
N GLY A 164 20.12 -9.85 4.59
CA GLY A 164 20.83 -9.36 3.40
C GLY A 164 20.77 -7.85 3.28
N THR A 165 21.66 -7.28 2.47
CA THR A 165 21.68 -5.85 2.17
C THR A 165 20.56 -5.47 1.19
N TRP A 166 20.18 -4.20 1.17
CA TRP A 166 19.33 -3.63 0.12
C TRP A 166 20.05 -3.74 -1.24
N SER A 167 19.50 -4.51 -2.16
CA SER A 167 20.14 -4.80 -3.45
C SER A 167 19.14 -5.12 -4.55
N THR A 168 19.57 -4.98 -5.81
CA THR A 168 18.73 -5.28 -6.99
C THR A 168 18.42 -6.76 -7.18
N THR A 169 19.23 -7.65 -6.61
CA THR A 169 19.17 -9.09 -6.93
C THR A 169 18.47 -9.93 -5.89
N THR A 170 18.33 -9.41 -4.66
CA THR A 170 17.80 -10.18 -3.54
C THR A 170 16.84 -9.33 -2.73
N TYR A 171 15.59 -9.75 -2.69
CA TYR A 171 14.61 -9.17 -1.78
C TYR A 171 14.98 -9.48 -0.32
N ASN A 172 14.86 -8.47 0.52
CA ASN A 172 15.11 -8.60 1.95
C ASN A 172 13.95 -8.03 2.76
N ALA A 173 13.20 -8.94 3.39
CA ALA A 173 12.02 -8.61 4.18
C ALA A 173 12.30 -7.73 5.41
N ALA A 174 13.56 -7.60 5.86
CA ALA A 174 13.91 -6.73 6.97
C ALA A 174 13.60 -5.24 6.67
N TYR A 175 13.57 -4.85 5.41
CA TYR A 175 13.23 -3.48 4.98
C TYR A 175 11.74 -3.26 4.77
N THR A 176 10.92 -4.32 4.86
CA THR A 176 9.48 -4.28 4.60
C THR A 176 8.71 -3.99 5.87
N SER A 177 7.76 -3.10 5.76
CA SER A 177 6.79 -2.80 6.80
C SER A 177 5.38 -3.05 6.26
N THR A 178 4.50 -3.57 7.12
CA THR A 178 3.08 -3.77 6.79
C THR A 178 2.22 -3.31 7.96
N ILE A 179 1.15 -2.57 7.67
CA ILE A 179 0.20 -2.09 8.66
C ILE A 179 -1.23 -2.17 8.14
N SER A 180 -2.19 -2.44 9.02
CA SER A 180 -3.61 -2.30 8.70
C SER A 180 -4.00 -0.82 8.58
N LEU A 181 -4.78 -0.48 7.56
CA LEU A 181 -5.34 0.87 7.41
C LEU A 181 -6.56 1.13 8.32
N GLY A 182 -7.14 0.07 8.90
CA GLY A 182 -8.31 0.14 9.76
C GLY A 182 -9.61 0.39 8.99
N ALA A 183 -10.73 0.34 9.71
CA ALA A 183 -12.07 0.41 9.12
C ALA A 183 -12.37 1.77 8.44
N ALA A 184 -11.67 2.83 8.78
CA ALA A 184 -11.84 4.14 8.14
C ALA A 184 -11.46 4.14 6.66
N ALA A 185 -10.60 3.21 6.23
CA ALA A 185 -10.19 3.04 4.85
C ALA A 185 -11.21 2.19 4.04
N ASP A 186 -12.06 1.40 4.71
CA ASP A 186 -12.98 0.49 4.05
C ASP A 186 -13.95 1.23 3.13
N ASN A 187 -13.94 0.86 1.84
CA ASN A 187 -14.77 1.47 0.81
C ASN A 187 -14.62 3.00 0.69
N ALA A 188 -13.52 3.58 1.17
CA ALA A 188 -13.28 5.01 1.10
C ALA A 188 -12.99 5.44 -0.34
N ALA A 189 -13.67 6.49 -0.81
CA ALA A 189 -13.51 7.02 -2.18
C ALA A 189 -12.12 7.63 -2.39
N SER A 190 -11.49 8.13 -1.34
CA SER A 190 -10.15 8.72 -1.36
C SER A 190 -9.36 8.24 -0.16
N ILE A 191 -8.17 7.73 -0.40
CA ILE A 191 -7.20 7.36 0.62
C ILE A 191 -5.89 8.03 0.25
N ILE A 192 -5.32 8.77 1.18
CA ILE A 192 -3.99 9.36 1.06
C ILE A 192 -3.16 8.87 2.24
N ILE A 193 -2.01 8.26 1.97
CA ILE A 193 -1.09 7.76 2.97
C ILE A 193 0.22 8.51 2.82
N ARG A 194 0.76 9.06 3.92
CA ARG A 194 2.05 9.72 3.96
C ARG A 194 3.02 9.02 4.89
N MET A 195 4.17 8.69 4.34
CA MET A 195 5.38 8.37 5.08
C MET A 195 6.13 9.69 5.28
N GLN A 196 6.05 10.29 6.46
CA GLN A 196 6.53 11.65 6.73
C GLN A 196 7.77 11.63 7.62
N ALA A 197 8.84 12.28 7.19
CA ALA A 197 10.04 12.49 8.00
C ALA A 197 9.72 13.43 9.17
N THR A 198 10.10 13.03 10.38
CA THR A 198 9.87 13.85 11.59
C THR A 198 11.13 14.57 12.07
N VAL A 199 12.27 14.26 11.46
CA VAL A 199 13.57 14.87 11.77
C VAL A 199 14.32 15.21 10.49
N ASP A 200 15.15 16.25 10.57
CA ASP A 200 16.09 16.58 9.50
C ASP A 200 17.19 15.52 9.35
N PRO A 201 17.73 15.30 8.15
CA PRO A 201 18.96 14.56 7.96
C PRO A 201 20.12 15.22 8.69
N VAL A 202 20.81 14.48 9.54
CA VAL A 202 21.94 15.00 10.30
C VAL A 202 23.10 13.99 10.32
N ASN A 203 24.31 14.46 10.46
CA ASN A 203 25.47 13.62 10.75
C ASN A 203 25.62 13.38 12.27
N GLY A 204 26.61 12.60 12.65
CA GLY A 204 26.89 12.28 14.06
C GLY A 204 27.18 13.49 14.95
N SER A 205 27.48 14.66 14.40
CA SER A 205 27.63 15.93 15.13
C SER A 205 26.35 16.77 15.18
N GLY A 206 25.25 16.32 14.59
CA GLY A 206 23.99 17.04 14.52
C GLY A 206 23.91 18.08 13.39
N ALA A 207 24.92 18.18 12.52
CA ALA A 207 24.89 19.10 11.39
C ALA A 207 23.98 18.55 10.27
N TYR A 208 23.16 19.43 9.69
CA TYR A 208 22.28 19.10 8.58
C TYR A 208 23.03 18.55 7.37
N GLN A 209 22.45 17.52 6.75
CA GLN A 209 23.02 16.83 5.60
C GLN A 209 22.07 16.84 4.41
N ALA A 210 22.28 17.77 3.48
CA ALA A 210 21.49 17.84 2.24
C ALA A 210 21.59 16.57 1.39
N GLY A 211 22.74 15.87 1.43
CA GLY A 211 22.95 14.58 0.75
C GLY A 211 22.34 13.37 1.45
N GLY A 212 21.72 13.53 2.61
CA GLY A 212 21.03 12.44 3.30
C GLY A 212 19.83 11.96 2.49
N THR A 213 19.79 10.67 2.12
CA THR A 213 18.77 10.10 1.25
C THR A 213 17.83 9.18 2.00
N ALA A 214 16.59 9.12 1.54
CA ALA A 214 15.64 8.03 1.81
C ALA A 214 15.23 7.37 0.50
N ARG A 215 14.83 6.10 0.56
CA ARG A 215 14.40 5.30 -0.60
C ARG A 215 13.17 4.51 -0.22
N ILE A 216 12.22 4.41 -1.16
CA ILE A 216 11.08 3.51 -1.07
C ILE A 216 11.01 2.62 -2.31
N ASP A 217 10.47 1.42 -2.12
CA ASP A 217 10.25 0.45 -3.18
C ASP A 217 9.08 -0.45 -2.79
N ASN A 218 8.54 -1.24 -3.74
CA ASN A 218 7.53 -2.25 -3.48
C ASN A 218 6.38 -1.75 -2.58
N VAL A 219 5.78 -0.61 -2.95
CA VAL A 219 4.66 -0.02 -2.22
C VAL A 219 3.37 -0.67 -2.69
N PHE A 220 2.64 -1.35 -1.78
CA PHE A 220 1.40 -2.05 -2.11
C PHE A 220 0.29 -1.71 -1.12
N ILE A 221 -0.93 -1.65 -1.62
CA ILE A 221 -2.14 -1.72 -0.83
C ILE A 221 -2.87 -3.01 -1.20
N ASN A 222 -3.11 -3.85 -0.19
CA ASN A 222 -3.88 -5.08 -0.31
C ASN A 222 -5.23 -4.89 0.35
N GLY A 223 -6.26 -5.60 -0.12
CA GLY A 223 -7.59 -5.52 0.45
C GLY A 223 -8.48 -6.67 -0.02
N THR A 224 -9.59 -6.85 0.64
CA THR A 224 -10.59 -7.85 0.29
C THR A 224 -11.68 -7.19 -0.54
N ALA A 225 -11.93 -7.67 -1.76
CA ALA A 225 -12.99 -7.16 -2.60
C ALA A 225 -14.37 -7.41 -1.99
N VAL A 226 -15.20 -6.38 -1.93
CA VAL A 226 -16.59 -6.48 -1.49
C VAL A 226 -17.45 -6.89 -2.68
N PRO A 227 -18.14 -8.06 -2.64
CA PRO A 227 -19.00 -8.46 -3.72
C PRO A 227 -20.08 -7.41 -4.01
N ALA A 228 -20.27 -7.05 -5.27
CA ALA A 228 -21.31 -6.11 -5.65
C ALA A 228 -22.70 -6.63 -5.19
N PRO A 229 -23.58 -5.77 -4.66
CA PRO A 229 -24.89 -6.17 -4.16
C PRO A 229 -25.71 -7.00 -5.16
N GLY A 230 -25.55 -6.73 -6.46
CA GLY A 230 -26.20 -7.49 -7.54
C GLY A 230 -25.73 -8.96 -7.66
N ALA A 231 -24.50 -9.28 -7.30
CA ALA A 231 -24.00 -10.65 -7.37
C ALA A 231 -24.69 -11.55 -6.33
N ILE A 232 -24.93 -11.03 -5.13
CA ILE A 232 -25.67 -11.74 -4.07
C ILE A 232 -27.14 -11.91 -4.46
N ALA A 233 -27.76 -10.89 -5.05
CA ALA A 233 -29.15 -10.95 -5.53
C ALA A 233 -29.32 -11.98 -6.64
N LEU A 234 -28.39 -12.08 -7.60
CA LEU A 234 -28.40 -13.08 -8.67
C LEU A 234 -28.28 -14.51 -8.14
N LEU A 235 -27.42 -14.75 -7.15
CA LEU A 235 -27.32 -16.06 -6.49
C LEU A 235 -28.60 -16.44 -5.77
N GLY A 236 -29.28 -15.47 -5.11
CA GLY A 236 -30.58 -15.66 -4.48
C GLY A 236 -31.69 -16.04 -5.49
N VAL A 237 -31.76 -15.34 -6.62
CA VAL A 237 -32.73 -15.60 -7.69
C VAL A 237 -32.47 -16.95 -8.37
N ALA A 238 -31.21 -17.29 -8.64
CA ALA A 238 -30.82 -18.57 -9.22
C ALA A 238 -31.16 -19.74 -8.29
N GLY A 239 -30.98 -19.58 -6.98
CA GLY A 239 -31.41 -20.56 -5.96
C GLY A 239 -32.90 -20.78 -5.95
N LEU A 240 -33.72 -19.72 -6.03
CA LEU A 240 -35.17 -19.79 -6.09
C LEU A 240 -35.69 -20.43 -7.40
N ALA A 241 -35.06 -20.13 -8.53
CA ALA A 241 -35.40 -20.71 -9.84
C ALA A 241 -35.09 -22.23 -9.88
N GLY A 242 -33.99 -22.66 -9.25
CA GLY A 242 -33.63 -24.07 -9.11
C GLY A 242 -34.63 -24.88 -8.29
N LEU A 243 -35.21 -24.29 -7.27
CA LEU A 243 -36.26 -24.92 -6.45
C LEU A 243 -37.59 -25.08 -7.20
N ARG A 244 -37.92 -24.19 -8.12
CA ARG A 244 -39.19 -24.24 -8.91
C ARG A 244 -39.19 -25.34 -9.99
N ARG A 245 -38.01 -25.76 -10.46
CA ARG A 245 -37.85 -26.81 -11.49
C ARG A 245 -37.99 -28.26 -10.97
N ARG A 246 -38.12 -28.46 -9.66
CA ARG A 246 -38.25 -29.76 -8.98
C ARG A 246 -39.68 -30.12 -8.54
N ARG A 247 -40.69 -29.39 -9.04
CA ARG A 247 -42.11 -29.74 -8.82
C ARG A 247 -42.77 -30.24 -10.10
#